data_e05c5c061df95112c5b8f1f470333b39
#
_entry.id   e05c5c061df95112c5b8f1f470333b39
#
_cell.length_a   1.000
_cell.length_b   1.000
_cell.length_c   1.000
_cell.angle_alpha   90.00
_cell.angle_beta   90.00
_cell.angle_gamma   90.00
#
_symmetry.space_group_name_H-M   'P 1'
#
loop_
_entity.id
_entity.type
_entity.pdbx_description
1 polymer ?
#
loop_
_entity_poly.entity_id
_entity_poly.type
_entity_poly.pdbx_seq_one_letter_code
_entity_poly.pdbx_strand_id
1 'polypeptide(L)'
;MATGSLITLGGLPLTSCEVKSEKKITILHTNDVHSHIEPFSKSHSKYPNIGGVARRASLIENVRLNNPNTLLFDAGDIFQGTPYFNYFGGEVEFKMMSKLGYDAATIGNHDFDNSIDGLEKQLPNASFDFLIANYDFNNTVMDGKTNPYKIYALDGLKIGVFGIGIKLEGLVDPNLYKETIYLDPVEITQDMTNILKNEHHCDLVICLSHLGYFYKRNPDYISDLSLAKKTKNIDLIIGGHSHTFLKKPTVVKNIDDQNMLVNQVGCWGVNMGKIDFIFDEQKNISSKGTSIIV
;
A
#
# COMPACT_ATOMS: atom_id res chain seq x y z
N MET A 1 1.41 -79.99 -30.10
CA MET A 1 2.06 -79.22 -28.99
C MET A 1 2.29 -77.80 -29.47
N ALA A 2 1.49 -76.83 -29.03
CA ALA A 2 1.61 -75.45 -29.42
C ALA A 2 2.10 -74.66 -28.17
N THR A 3 3.29 -74.06 -28.27
CA THR A 3 3.91 -73.24 -27.23
C THR A 3 3.43 -71.82 -27.40
N GLY A 4 2.61 -71.33 -26.48
CA GLY A 4 2.20 -69.92 -26.40
C GLY A 4 3.28 -69.05 -25.70
N SER A 5 3.73 -68.04 -26.41
CA SER A 5 4.62 -66.99 -25.84
C SER A 5 3.79 -65.93 -25.17
N LEU A 6 4.05 -65.70 -23.89
CA LEU A 6 3.45 -64.60 -23.09
C LEU A 6 4.27 -63.34 -23.35
N ILE A 7 3.66 -62.31 -23.94
CA ILE A 7 4.26 -60.98 -24.06
C ILE A 7 3.86 -60.17 -22.82
N THR A 8 4.82 -59.86 -21.95
CA THR A 8 4.66 -58.91 -20.84
C THR A 8 4.80 -57.49 -21.38
N LEU A 9 3.70 -56.74 -21.41
CA LEU A 9 3.75 -55.26 -21.61
C LEU A 9 4.29 -54.58 -20.37
N GLY A 10 5.52 -54.12 -20.46
CA GLY A 10 6.13 -53.28 -19.45
C GLY A 10 5.42 -51.92 -19.42
N GLY A 11 4.67 -51.63 -18.34
CA GLY A 11 4.11 -50.33 -18.09
C GLY A 11 5.23 -49.32 -17.81
N LEU A 12 5.32 -48.26 -18.64
CA LEU A 12 6.14 -47.11 -18.36
C LEU A 12 5.58 -46.35 -17.12
N PRO A 13 6.40 -45.96 -16.15
CA PRO A 13 5.93 -45.13 -15.04
C PRO A 13 5.50 -43.78 -15.61
N LEU A 14 4.22 -43.43 -15.46
CA LEU A 14 3.74 -42.05 -15.62
C LEU A 14 4.32 -41.24 -14.48
N THR A 15 5.46 -40.55 -14.72
CA THR A 15 5.91 -39.50 -13.86
C THR A 15 4.89 -38.34 -13.98
N SER A 16 3.97 -38.23 -13.02
CA SER A 16 3.16 -37.05 -12.87
C SER A 16 4.13 -35.91 -12.59
N CYS A 17 4.26 -34.96 -13.49
CA CYS A 17 4.80 -33.66 -13.18
C CYS A 17 3.84 -33.04 -12.15
N GLU A 18 4.20 -33.06 -10.86
CA GLU A 18 3.54 -32.20 -9.88
C GLU A 18 3.73 -30.77 -10.36
N VAL A 19 2.64 -30.15 -10.78
CA VAL A 19 2.60 -28.71 -11.04
C VAL A 19 2.78 -28.06 -9.67
N LYS A 20 3.98 -27.52 -9.40
CA LYS A 20 4.27 -26.76 -8.20
C LYS A 20 3.22 -25.64 -8.08
N SER A 21 2.43 -25.68 -7.05
CA SER A 21 1.38 -24.68 -6.83
C SER A 21 1.98 -23.43 -6.20
N GLU A 22 2.48 -22.52 -7.05
CA GLU A 22 2.87 -21.18 -6.62
C GLU A 22 1.62 -20.37 -6.26
N LYS A 23 1.66 -19.66 -5.13
CA LYS A 23 0.62 -18.71 -4.74
C LYS A 23 1.07 -17.31 -5.08
N LYS A 24 0.16 -16.53 -5.65
CA LYS A 24 0.45 -15.15 -6.05
C LYS A 24 -0.47 -14.17 -5.35
N ILE A 25 0.13 -13.16 -4.71
CA ILE A 25 -0.55 -11.98 -4.17
C ILE A 25 -0.13 -10.77 -4.98
N THR A 26 -1.10 -10.02 -5.48
CA THR A 26 -0.86 -8.77 -6.20
C THR A 26 -1.23 -7.59 -5.31
N ILE A 27 -0.31 -6.65 -5.15
CA ILE A 27 -0.54 -5.39 -4.45
C ILE A 27 -0.61 -4.27 -5.48
N LEU A 28 -1.75 -3.59 -5.54
CA LEU A 28 -1.91 -2.31 -6.23
C LEU A 28 -1.83 -1.19 -5.21
N HIS A 29 -1.26 -0.05 -5.60
CA HIS A 29 -1.25 1.11 -4.72
C HIS A 29 -1.21 2.45 -5.47
N THR A 30 -1.73 3.46 -4.77
CA THR A 30 -1.58 4.87 -5.07
C THR A 30 -1.00 5.61 -3.85
N ASN A 31 -0.59 6.83 -4.04
CA ASN A 31 -0.18 7.79 -3.00
C ASN A 31 -0.35 9.21 -3.56
N ASP A 32 -0.55 10.18 -2.67
CA ASP A 32 -0.58 11.62 -3.01
C ASP A 32 -1.51 11.92 -4.19
N VAL A 33 -2.72 11.36 -4.16
CA VAL A 33 -3.70 11.53 -5.24
C VAL A 33 -4.21 12.96 -5.31
N HIS A 34 -4.25 13.66 -4.17
CA HIS A 34 -4.56 15.09 -4.07
C HIS A 34 -5.81 15.47 -4.84
N SER A 35 -6.92 14.78 -4.55
CA SER A 35 -8.24 15.10 -5.13
C SER A 35 -8.30 15.06 -6.69
N HIS A 36 -7.30 14.48 -7.38
CA HIS A 36 -7.30 14.42 -8.85
C HIS A 36 -8.28 13.36 -9.36
N ILE A 37 -9.54 13.78 -9.48
CA ILE A 37 -10.66 12.98 -9.98
C ILE A 37 -10.64 12.94 -11.53
N GLU A 38 -10.45 14.09 -12.15
CA GLU A 38 -10.40 14.20 -13.61
C GLU A 38 -9.00 13.92 -14.16
N PRO A 39 -8.89 13.44 -15.41
CA PRO A 39 -7.60 13.37 -16.08
C PRO A 39 -7.05 14.78 -16.35
N PHE A 40 -5.73 14.90 -16.42
CA PHE A 40 -5.12 16.13 -16.88
C PHE A 40 -5.58 16.50 -18.31
N SER A 41 -5.68 17.80 -18.60
CA SER A 41 -6.09 18.28 -19.91
C SER A 41 -5.15 17.78 -21.03
N LYS A 42 -5.66 17.70 -22.27
CA LYS A 42 -4.83 17.33 -23.43
C LYS A 42 -3.68 18.32 -23.69
N SER A 43 -3.80 19.56 -23.22
CA SER A 43 -2.78 20.62 -23.35
C SER A 43 -1.83 20.69 -22.16
N HIS A 44 -1.96 19.85 -21.15
CA HIS A 44 -1.07 19.88 -20.00
C HIS A 44 0.37 19.53 -20.38
N SER A 45 1.35 20.35 -19.99
CA SER A 45 2.72 20.28 -20.47
C SER A 45 3.47 18.99 -20.10
N LYS A 46 3.18 18.44 -18.92
CA LYS A 46 3.90 17.26 -18.37
C LYS A 46 3.09 15.97 -18.44
N TYR A 47 1.77 16.06 -18.25
CA TYR A 47 0.88 14.90 -18.14
C TYR A 47 -0.34 15.03 -19.08
N PRO A 48 -0.15 15.21 -20.42
CA PRO A 48 -1.26 15.43 -21.32
C PRO A 48 -2.18 14.22 -21.37
N ASN A 49 -3.45 14.40 -21.00
CA ASN A 49 -4.48 13.36 -21.04
C ASN A 49 -4.15 12.10 -20.21
N ILE A 50 -3.45 12.24 -19.05
CA ILE A 50 -3.07 11.16 -18.14
C ILE A 50 -3.80 11.31 -16.81
N GLY A 51 -3.98 10.19 -16.08
CA GLY A 51 -4.63 10.15 -14.78
C GLY A 51 -6.16 10.09 -14.86
N GLY A 52 -6.80 10.39 -13.75
CA GLY A 52 -8.24 10.39 -13.58
C GLY A 52 -8.80 9.06 -13.04
N VAL A 53 -9.87 9.21 -12.23
CA VAL A 53 -10.48 8.08 -11.51
C VAL A 53 -11.04 7.00 -12.44
N ALA A 54 -11.62 7.40 -13.59
CA ALA A 54 -12.21 6.44 -14.52
C ALA A 54 -11.18 5.50 -15.15
N ARG A 55 -9.98 6.01 -15.48
CA ARG A 55 -8.89 5.16 -15.99
C ARG A 55 -8.31 4.29 -14.91
N ARG A 56 -8.16 4.82 -13.68
CA ARG A 56 -7.77 3.99 -12.53
C ARG A 56 -8.75 2.85 -12.33
N ALA A 57 -10.05 3.09 -12.42
CA ALA A 57 -11.08 2.05 -12.33
C ALA A 57 -10.85 0.92 -13.35
N SER A 58 -10.70 1.28 -14.63
CA SER A 58 -10.45 0.29 -15.70
C SER A 58 -9.16 -0.49 -15.49
N LEU A 59 -8.09 0.18 -15.02
CA LEU A 59 -6.82 -0.48 -14.72
C LEU A 59 -6.95 -1.47 -13.56
N ILE A 60 -7.60 -1.06 -12.45
CA ILE A 60 -7.84 -1.91 -11.28
C ILE A 60 -8.67 -3.13 -11.68
N GLU A 61 -9.77 -2.93 -12.41
CA GLU A 61 -10.63 -4.02 -12.88
C GLU A 61 -9.84 -5.03 -13.74
N ASN A 62 -9.08 -4.53 -14.72
CA ASN A 62 -8.26 -5.42 -15.56
C ASN A 62 -7.22 -6.21 -14.75
N VAL A 63 -6.58 -5.59 -13.75
CA VAL A 63 -5.63 -6.31 -12.90
C VAL A 63 -6.35 -7.36 -12.07
N ARG A 64 -7.48 -7.06 -11.44
CA ARG A 64 -8.26 -8.01 -10.63
C ARG A 64 -8.80 -9.18 -11.42
N LEU A 65 -9.25 -8.96 -12.66
CA LEU A 65 -9.67 -10.04 -13.55
C LEU A 65 -8.57 -11.08 -13.82
N ASN A 66 -7.31 -10.63 -13.89
CA ASN A 66 -6.17 -11.50 -14.17
C ASN A 66 -5.42 -11.93 -12.89
N ASN A 67 -5.73 -11.35 -11.75
CA ASN A 67 -5.08 -11.60 -10.45
C ASN A 67 -6.15 -11.53 -9.35
N PRO A 68 -6.89 -12.60 -9.07
CA PRO A 68 -8.00 -12.59 -8.10
C PRO A 68 -7.56 -12.24 -6.67
N ASN A 69 -6.32 -12.59 -6.30
CA ASN A 69 -5.75 -12.25 -5.00
C ASN A 69 -5.06 -10.87 -5.05
N THR A 70 -5.84 -9.82 -5.30
CA THR A 70 -5.35 -8.43 -5.39
C THR A 70 -5.87 -7.60 -4.23
N LEU A 71 -4.95 -6.92 -3.51
CA LEU A 71 -5.24 -5.86 -2.55
C LEU A 71 -4.85 -4.50 -3.14
N LEU A 72 -5.61 -3.47 -2.79
CA LEU A 72 -5.45 -2.10 -3.28
C LEU A 72 -5.33 -1.13 -2.10
N PHE A 73 -4.20 -0.41 -2.01
CA PHE A 73 -3.88 0.48 -0.92
C PHE A 73 -3.60 1.92 -1.36
N ASP A 74 -3.71 2.86 -0.41
CA ASP A 74 -3.27 4.24 -0.60
C ASP A 74 -2.34 4.66 0.54
N ALA A 75 -1.29 5.43 0.22
CA ALA A 75 -0.30 5.88 1.19
C ALA A 75 -0.50 7.34 1.64
N GLY A 76 -1.76 7.83 1.66
CA GLY A 76 -2.13 9.13 2.20
C GLY A 76 -2.00 10.30 1.21
N ASP A 77 -2.32 11.50 1.69
CA ASP A 77 -2.52 12.71 0.90
C ASP A 77 -3.58 12.51 -0.20
N ILE A 78 -4.74 12.05 0.24
CA ILE A 78 -5.93 11.85 -0.59
C ILE A 78 -6.56 13.20 -0.92
N PHE A 79 -6.59 14.09 0.09
CA PHE A 79 -7.22 15.40 0.05
C PHE A 79 -6.32 16.47 -0.57
N GLN A 80 -6.92 17.65 -0.82
CA GLN A 80 -6.28 18.86 -1.29
C GLN A 80 -5.76 18.76 -2.75
N GLY A 81 -5.78 19.86 -3.49
CA GLY A 81 -5.15 20.00 -4.82
C GLY A 81 -6.12 20.33 -5.96
N THR A 82 -7.42 20.06 -5.83
CA THR A 82 -8.41 20.40 -6.86
C THR A 82 -9.67 21.04 -6.28
N PRO A 83 -10.51 21.69 -7.12
CA PRO A 83 -11.79 22.25 -6.68
C PRO A 83 -12.73 21.22 -6.06
N TYR A 84 -12.61 19.92 -6.37
CA TYR A 84 -13.45 18.89 -5.75
C TYR A 84 -13.30 18.89 -4.24
N PHE A 85 -12.07 18.88 -3.72
CA PHE A 85 -11.83 18.97 -2.28
C PHE A 85 -12.38 20.29 -1.69
N ASN A 86 -12.16 21.42 -2.36
CA ASN A 86 -12.60 22.72 -1.84
C ASN A 86 -14.13 22.83 -1.72
N TYR A 87 -14.89 22.16 -2.61
CA TYR A 87 -16.36 22.17 -2.57
C TYR A 87 -16.96 21.05 -1.72
N PHE A 88 -16.35 19.87 -1.71
CA PHE A 88 -16.94 18.67 -1.12
C PHE A 88 -16.21 18.18 0.13
N GLY A 89 -15.04 18.77 0.48
CA GLY A 89 -14.31 18.52 1.72
C GLY A 89 -13.86 17.08 1.92
N GLY A 90 -13.61 16.33 0.83
CA GLY A 90 -13.15 14.93 0.86
C GLY A 90 -14.24 13.88 0.59
N GLU A 91 -15.52 14.28 0.53
CA GLU A 91 -16.63 13.34 0.28
C GLU A 91 -16.50 12.59 -1.05
N VAL A 92 -16.15 13.32 -2.12
CA VAL A 92 -16.03 12.74 -3.47
C VAL A 92 -14.87 11.77 -3.52
N GLU A 93 -13.73 12.12 -2.93
CA GLU A 93 -12.53 11.33 -2.87
C GLU A 93 -12.80 9.98 -2.20
N PHE A 94 -13.36 9.98 -0.99
CA PHE A 94 -13.64 8.74 -0.25
C PHE A 94 -14.71 7.87 -0.93
N LYS A 95 -15.77 8.48 -1.49
CA LYS A 95 -16.78 7.75 -2.27
C LYS A 95 -16.19 7.11 -3.51
N MET A 96 -15.26 7.80 -4.23
CA MET A 96 -14.60 7.23 -5.40
C MET A 96 -13.65 6.09 -5.02
N MET A 97 -12.83 6.26 -3.98
CA MET A 97 -11.97 5.19 -3.47
C MET A 97 -12.77 3.97 -3.04
N SER A 98 -13.90 4.17 -2.34
CA SER A 98 -14.83 3.10 -1.97
C SER A 98 -15.37 2.34 -3.19
N LYS A 99 -15.78 3.05 -4.25
CA LYS A 99 -16.25 2.44 -5.50
C LYS A 99 -15.13 1.70 -6.25
N LEU A 100 -13.89 2.16 -6.18
CA LEU A 100 -12.72 1.48 -6.73
C LEU A 100 -12.33 0.24 -5.93
N GLY A 101 -12.89 0.08 -4.72
CA GLY A 101 -12.63 -1.04 -3.83
C GLY A 101 -11.24 -0.98 -3.22
N TYR A 102 -10.83 0.19 -2.72
CA TYR A 102 -9.64 0.26 -1.86
C TYR A 102 -9.86 -0.60 -0.62
N ASP A 103 -8.82 -1.30 -0.17
CA ASP A 103 -8.86 -2.17 1.00
C ASP A 103 -8.43 -1.43 2.27
N ALA A 104 -7.43 -0.53 2.16
CA ALA A 104 -7.04 0.40 3.22
C ALA A 104 -6.29 1.60 2.67
N ALA A 105 -6.21 2.66 3.50
CA ALA A 105 -5.36 3.83 3.30
C ALA A 105 -4.64 4.20 4.61
N THR A 106 -3.51 4.92 4.53
CA THR A 106 -2.97 5.66 5.67
C THR A 106 -3.35 7.13 5.57
N ILE A 107 -2.96 7.94 6.55
CA ILE A 107 -3.26 9.37 6.62
C ILE A 107 -2.00 10.16 6.32
N GLY A 108 -2.08 11.09 5.36
CA GLY A 108 -1.04 12.06 5.06
C GLY A 108 -1.27 13.41 5.75
N ASN A 109 -0.35 14.36 5.56
CA ASN A 109 -0.48 15.68 6.17
C ASN A 109 -1.59 16.53 5.55
N HIS A 110 -1.84 16.41 4.24
CA HIS A 110 -2.93 17.13 3.58
C HIS A 110 -4.32 16.55 3.85
N ASP A 111 -4.41 15.37 4.43
CA ASP A 111 -5.70 14.84 4.89
C ASP A 111 -6.24 15.60 6.10
N PHE A 112 -5.40 16.44 6.75
CA PHE A 112 -5.80 17.39 7.80
C PHE A 112 -6.18 18.78 7.28
N ASP A 113 -6.08 19.09 5.98
CA ASP A 113 -6.32 20.45 5.44
C ASP A 113 -7.76 20.96 5.65
N ASN A 114 -8.73 20.07 5.85
CA ASN A 114 -10.09 20.43 6.28
C ASN A 114 -10.32 20.20 7.79
N SER A 115 -9.27 20.26 8.58
CA SER A 115 -9.17 19.88 10.00
C SER A 115 -9.45 18.39 10.28
N ILE A 116 -9.05 17.95 11.46
CA ILE A 116 -9.33 16.60 11.97
C ILE A 116 -10.84 16.33 12.07
N ASP A 117 -11.64 17.36 12.38
CA ASP A 117 -13.11 17.25 12.39
C ASP A 117 -13.66 17.04 10.96
N GLY A 118 -13.05 17.73 9.97
CA GLY A 118 -13.40 17.55 8.57
C GLY A 118 -13.05 16.16 8.06
N LEU A 119 -11.90 15.63 8.45
CA LEU A 119 -11.50 14.25 8.13
C LEU A 119 -12.47 13.24 8.75
N GLU A 120 -12.76 13.36 10.05
CA GLU A 120 -13.70 12.47 10.76
C GLU A 120 -15.07 12.47 10.11
N LYS A 121 -15.58 13.63 9.75
CA LYS A 121 -16.90 13.80 9.09
C LYS A 121 -16.99 13.00 7.77
N GLN A 122 -15.87 12.78 7.08
CA GLN A 122 -15.87 12.06 5.82
C GLN A 122 -15.71 10.53 5.98
N LEU A 123 -15.27 10.03 7.13
CA LEU A 123 -15.09 8.58 7.34
C LEU A 123 -16.32 7.72 6.97
N PRO A 124 -17.59 8.14 7.22
CA PRO A 124 -18.76 7.38 6.79
C PRO A 124 -18.87 7.18 5.26
N ASN A 125 -18.14 7.95 4.45
CA ASN A 125 -18.09 7.82 3.00
C ASN A 125 -17.03 6.80 2.52
N ALA A 126 -16.14 6.34 3.44
CA ALA A 126 -15.12 5.33 3.17
C ALA A 126 -15.66 3.93 3.53
N SER A 127 -15.60 2.98 2.57
CA SER A 127 -15.84 1.56 2.82
C SER A 127 -14.55 0.76 3.02
N PHE A 128 -13.44 1.44 3.20
CA PHE A 128 -12.11 0.91 3.49
C PHE A 128 -11.61 1.43 4.84
N ASP A 129 -10.62 0.74 5.41
CA ASP A 129 -10.06 1.12 6.71
C ASP A 129 -8.96 2.19 6.56
N PHE A 130 -8.92 3.13 7.51
CA PHE A 130 -7.75 3.96 7.74
C PHE A 130 -6.83 3.26 8.75
N LEU A 131 -5.59 2.99 8.32
CA LEU A 131 -4.55 2.36 9.14
C LEU A 131 -3.53 3.42 9.51
N ILE A 132 -3.36 3.65 10.82
CA ILE A 132 -2.37 4.58 11.35
C ILE A 132 -1.96 4.14 12.76
N ALA A 133 -0.70 3.81 12.96
CA ALA A 133 -0.21 3.28 14.22
C ALA A 133 0.52 4.31 15.07
N ASN A 134 1.08 5.36 14.45
CA ASN A 134 1.93 6.33 15.14
C ASN A 134 1.27 7.70 15.38
N TYR A 135 -0.05 7.81 15.23
CA TYR A 135 -0.82 8.93 15.75
C TYR A 135 -1.67 8.45 16.93
N ASP A 136 -1.46 9.07 18.10
CA ASP A 136 -2.39 8.92 19.21
C ASP A 136 -3.47 9.99 19.09
N PHE A 137 -4.69 9.55 18.85
CA PHE A 137 -5.87 10.38 18.68
C PHE A 137 -6.70 10.54 19.96
N ASN A 138 -6.20 10.08 21.10
CA ASN A 138 -6.87 10.31 22.38
C ASN A 138 -7.20 11.79 22.56
N ASN A 139 -8.41 12.09 23.07
CA ASN A 139 -8.96 13.44 23.22
C ASN A 139 -9.22 14.21 21.91
N THR A 140 -9.26 13.51 20.76
CA THR A 140 -9.71 14.06 19.48
C THR A 140 -10.98 13.36 18.98
N VAL A 141 -11.61 13.92 17.94
CA VAL A 141 -12.78 13.28 17.30
C VAL A 141 -12.43 11.99 16.57
N MET A 142 -11.14 11.71 16.32
CA MET A 142 -10.65 10.51 15.65
C MET A 142 -10.40 9.34 16.61
N ASP A 143 -10.60 9.52 17.93
CA ASP A 143 -10.42 8.45 18.91
C ASP A 143 -11.30 7.24 18.56
N GLY A 144 -10.66 6.06 18.44
CA GLY A 144 -11.31 4.80 18.06
C GLY A 144 -11.84 4.73 16.62
N LYS A 145 -11.49 5.69 15.74
CA LYS A 145 -11.97 5.73 14.35
C LYS A 145 -11.00 5.09 13.34
N THR A 146 -9.77 4.85 13.75
CA THR A 146 -8.74 4.22 12.92
C THR A 146 -8.23 2.94 13.57
N ASN A 147 -7.58 2.09 12.78
CA ASN A 147 -6.92 0.89 13.28
C ASN A 147 -5.39 1.03 13.12
N PRO A 148 -4.58 0.52 14.04
CA PRO A 148 -3.12 0.53 13.85
C PRO A 148 -2.69 -0.41 12.71
N TYR A 149 -3.35 -1.54 12.55
CA TYR A 149 -3.10 -2.54 11.50
C TYR A 149 -4.36 -3.32 11.14
N LYS A 150 -4.29 -4.05 10.01
CA LYS A 150 -5.28 -5.03 9.57
C LYS A 150 -4.60 -6.27 8.99
N ILE A 151 -5.25 -7.43 9.10
CA ILE A 151 -4.76 -8.69 8.54
C ILE A 151 -5.76 -9.16 7.48
N TYR A 152 -5.25 -9.42 6.28
CA TYR A 152 -6.00 -9.97 5.17
C TYR A 152 -5.63 -11.45 4.98
N ALA A 153 -6.63 -12.30 4.76
CA ALA A 153 -6.43 -13.71 4.44
C ALA A 153 -6.76 -13.95 2.97
N LEU A 154 -5.76 -14.27 2.16
CA LEU A 154 -5.90 -14.52 0.73
C LEU A 154 -5.16 -15.81 0.36
N ASP A 155 -5.85 -16.74 -0.27
CA ASP A 155 -5.28 -18.00 -0.74
C ASP A 155 -4.50 -18.79 0.34
N GLY A 156 -4.99 -18.72 1.61
CA GLY A 156 -4.35 -19.34 2.76
C GLY A 156 -3.06 -18.65 3.24
N LEU A 157 -2.78 -17.44 2.74
CA LEU A 157 -1.71 -16.57 3.22
C LEU A 157 -2.29 -15.44 4.08
N LYS A 158 -1.54 -15.02 5.11
CA LYS A 158 -1.88 -13.88 5.95
C LYS A 158 -1.01 -12.68 5.57
N ILE A 159 -1.65 -11.59 5.18
CA ILE A 159 -1.00 -10.34 4.82
C ILE A 159 -1.31 -9.31 5.91
N GLY A 160 -0.31 -8.95 6.70
CA GLY A 160 -0.41 -7.90 7.71
C GLY A 160 -0.10 -6.54 7.09
N VAL A 161 -0.97 -5.55 7.33
CA VAL A 161 -0.80 -4.18 6.81
C VAL A 161 -0.96 -3.20 7.96
N PHE A 162 -0.06 -2.24 8.10
CA PHE A 162 -0.12 -1.17 9.10
C PHE A 162 0.22 0.18 8.47
N GLY A 163 -0.16 1.28 9.14
CA GLY A 163 0.06 2.63 8.63
C GLY A 163 1.02 3.45 9.50
N ILE A 164 1.82 4.31 8.87
CA ILE A 164 2.75 5.26 9.53
C ILE A 164 2.59 6.64 8.88
N GLY A 165 2.19 7.63 9.69
CA GLY A 165 2.07 9.03 9.28
C GLY A 165 3.34 9.84 9.54
N ILE A 166 3.42 11.01 8.92
CA ILE A 166 4.51 11.97 9.08
C ILE A 166 4.28 12.88 10.30
N LYS A 167 5.34 13.45 10.87
CA LYS A 167 5.23 14.45 11.92
C LYS A 167 4.50 15.70 11.38
N LEU A 168 3.37 16.04 12.00
CA LEU A 168 2.51 17.14 11.55
C LEU A 168 3.05 18.52 11.96
N GLU A 169 3.78 18.59 13.08
CA GLU A 169 4.39 19.82 13.55
C GLU A 169 5.32 20.44 12.49
N GLY A 170 5.05 21.69 12.12
CA GLY A 170 5.78 22.43 11.08
C GLY A 170 5.31 22.18 9.65
N LEU A 171 4.39 21.21 9.42
CA LEU A 171 3.76 20.94 8.13
C LEU A 171 2.28 21.37 8.11
N VAL A 172 1.59 21.17 9.20
CA VAL A 172 0.15 21.43 9.35
C VAL A 172 -0.06 22.43 10.49
N ASP A 173 -1.04 23.33 10.35
CA ASP A 173 -1.42 24.24 11.45
C ASP A 173 -1.90 23.41 12.65
N PRO A 174 -1.38 23.65 13.88
CA PRO A 174 -1.80 22.90 15.06
C PRO A 174 -3.31 22.89 15.33
N ASN A 175 -4.02 23.93 14.94
CA ASN A 175 -5.48 23.99 15.07
C ASN A 175 -6.21 22.94 14.19
N LEU A 176 -5.55 22.43 13.14
CA LEU A 176 -6.14 21.46 12.21
C LEU A 176 -5.99 20.01 12.70
N TYR A 177 -4.89 19.67 13.40
CA TYR A 177 -4.70 18.33 13.96
C TYR A 177 -4.94 18.24 15.48
N LYS A 178 -5.16 19.40 16.13
CA LYS A 178 -5.54 19.54 17.55
C LYS A 178 -4.62 18.72 18.48
N GLU A 179 -5.18 17.92 19.38
CA GLU A 179 -4.48 17.14 20.40
C GLU A 179 -3.85 15.85 19.86
N THR A 180 -3.78 15.66 18.55
CA THR A 180 -3.12 14.49 17.94
C THR A 180 -1.65 14.43 18.34
N ILE A 181 -1.21 13.32 18.95
CA ILE A 181 0.17 13.11 19.38
C ILE A 181 0.90 12.26 18.35
N TYR A 182 2.07 12.72 17.91
CA TYR A 182 2.96 11.95 17.04
C TYR A 182 3.90 11.07 17.86
N LEU A 183 3.88 9.76 17.60
CA LEU A 183 4.74 8.76 18.24
C LEU A 183 5.94 8.44 17.33
N ASP A 184 7.04 7.95 17.91
CA ASP A 184 8.25 7.63 17.14
C ASP A 184 7.95 6.55 16.09
N PRO A 185 8.13 6.84 14.79
CA PRO A 185 7.75 5.91 13.72
C PRO A 185 8.63 4.67 13.68
N VAL A 186 9.88 4.72 14.17
CA VAL A 186 10.77 3.54 14.18
C VAL A 186 10.34 2.57 15.27
N GLU A 187 10.09 3.07 16.48
CA GLU A 187 9.63 2.25 17.61
C GLU A 187 8.28 1.62 17.29
N ILE A 188 7.30 2.41 16.86
CA ILE A 188 5.96 1.93 16.50
C ILE A 188 6.01 0.93 15.33
N THR A 189 6.83 1.18 14.31
CA THR A 189 7.00 0.22 13.20
C THR A 189 7.53 -1.11 13.70
N GLN A 190 8.51 -1.11 14.62
CA GLN A 190 9.07 -2.36 15.15
C GLN A 190 8.04 -3.11 16.02
N ASP A 191 7.21 -2.40 16.79
CA ASP A 191 6.12 -3.01 17.53
C ASP A 191 5.07 -3.64 16.60
N MET A 192 4.65 -2.92 15.56
CA MET A 192 3.70 -3.46 14.57
C MET A 192 4.23 -4.71 13.86
N THR A 193 5.51 -4.69 13.45
CA THR A 193 6.10 -5.88 12.81
C THR A 193 6.25 -7.05 13.77
N ASN A 194 6.54 -6.81 15.05
CA ASN A 194 6.59 -7.87 16.07
C ASN A 194 5.19 -8.49 16.26
N ILE A 195 4.15 -7.69 16.40
CA ILE A 195 2.77 -8.16 16.49
C ILE A 195 2.39 -8.98 15.26
N LEU A 196 2.62 -8.44 14.05
CA LEU A 196 2.19 -9.08 12.81
C LEU A 196 2.96 -10.38 12.51
N LYS A 197 4.29 -10.41 12.70
CA LYS A 197 5.11 -11.61 12.43
C LYS A 197 5.06 -12.63 13.54
N ASN A 198 5.18 -12.20 14.82
CA ASN A 198 5.39 -13.14 15.93
C ASN A 198 4.08 -13.59 16.57
N GLU A 199 3.06 -12.73 16.69
CA GLU A 199 1.79 -13.08 17.32
C GLU A 199 0.77 -13.59 16.27
N HIS A 200 0.64 -12.88 15.14
CA HIS A 200 -0.32 -13.23 14.10
C HIS A 200 0.23 -14.15 13.01
N HIS A 201 1.56 -14.35 12.95
CA HIS A 201 2.25 -15.21 11.98
C HIS A 201 1.91 -14.82 10.51
N CYS A 202 1.97 -13.52 10.21
CA CYS A 202 1.75 -13.02 8.86
C CYS A 202 2.86 -13.48 7.91
N ASP A 203 2.46 -14.01 6.75
CA ASP A 203 3.38 -14.44 5.69
C ASP A 203 4.01 -13.22 5.00
N LEU A 204 3.27 -12.12 4.82
CA LEU A 204 3.71 -10.85 4.24
C LEU A 204 3.36 -9.70 5.18
N VAL A 205 4.27 -8.73 5.35
CA VAL A 205 4.03 -7.51 6.13
C VAL A 205 4.29 -6.27 5.27
N ILE A 206 3.28 -5.39 5.19
CA ILE A 206 3.28 -4.17 4.39
C ILE A 206 3.09 -2.96 5.30
N CYS A 207 3.94 -1.94 5.13
CA CYS A 207 3.80 -0.64 5.74
C CYS A 207 3.25 0.36 4.71
N LEU A 208 2.11 0.98 5.00
CA LEU A 208 1.63 2.17 4.30
C LEU A 208 2.25 3.39 4.99
N SER A 209 3.17 4.07 4.33
CA SER A 209 3.98 5.13 4.93
C SER A 209 3.72 6.47 4.27
N HIS A 210 3.53 7.51 5.09
CA HIS A 210 3.51 8.89 4.59
C HIS A 210 4.74 9.70 5.03
N LEU A 211 5.89 9.02 5.25
CA LEU A 211 7.12 9.68 5.73
C LEU A 211 7.93 10.37 4.64
N GLY A 212 7.66 10.08 3.37
CA GLY A 212 8.50 10.52 2.25
C GLY A 212 9.65 9.56 1.95
N TYR A 213 10.02 9.47 0.66
CA TYR A 213 11.00 8.50 0.19
C TYR A 213 12.40 8.75 0.76
N PHE A 214 12.93 9.98 0.61
CA PHE A 214 14.27 10.35 1.09
C PHE A 214 14.46 11.87 1.12
N TYR A 215 15.14 12.39 2.17
CA TYR A 215 15.44 13.80 2.35
C TYR A 215 16.93 14.10 2.15
N LYS A 216 17.32 14.50 0.93
CA LYS A 216 18.73 14.78 0.61
C LYS A 216 19.34 15.92 1.43
N ARG A 217 18.54 16.96 1.76
CA ARG A 217 19.01 18.14 2.51
C ARG A 217 19.02 17.92 4.02
N ASN A 218 18.18 17.01 4.52
CA ASN A 218 18.00 16.69 5.92
C ASN A 218 18.05 15.17 6.10
N PRO A 219 19.22 14.52 5.94
CA PRO A 219 19.31 13.06 5.95
C PRO A 219 18.93 12.42 7.31
N ASP A 220 18.92 13.22 8.39
CA ASP A 220 18.49 12.77 9.73
C ASP A 220 16.98 12.70 9.88
N TYR A 221 16.22 13.33 8.97
CA TYR A 221 14.77 13.17 8.99
C TYR A 221 14.39 11.73 8.65
N ILE A 222 13.45 11.20 9.44
CA ILE A 222 12.92 9.86 9.14
C ILE A 222 12.24 9.86 7.77
N SER A 223 12.54 8.85 6.97
CA SER A 223 12.01 8.65 5.62
C SER A 223 11.83 7.17 5.38
N ASP A 224 11.14 6.78 4.31
CA ASP A 224 10.93 5.37 3.96
C ASP A 224 12.25 4.60 3.88
N LEU A 225 13.28 5.19 3.23
CA LEU A 225 14.61 4.55 3.13
C LEU A 225 15.33 4.45 4.48
N SER A 226 15.17 5.42 5.37
CA SER A 226 15.78 5.37 6.70
C SER A 226 15.02 4.46 7.65
N LEU A 227 13.68 4.42 7.57
CA LEU A 227 12.84 3.48 8.30
C LEU A 227 13.20 2.04 7.91
N ALA A 228 13.30 1.76 6.60
CA ALA A 228 13.69 0.46 6.07
C ALA A 228 15.01 -0.05 6.66
N LYS A 229 16.01 0.83 6.80
CA LYS A 229 17.34 0.48 7.33
C LYS A 229 17.37 0.30 8.85
N LYS A 230 16.42 0.91 9.57
CA LYS A 230 16.37 0.91 11.05
C LYS A 230 15.45 -0.16 11.62
N THR A 231 14.64 -0.81 10.79
CA THR A 231 13.63 -1.79 11.22
C THR A 231 13.83 -3.12 10.53
N LYS A 232 13.05 -4.13 10.91
CA LYS A 232 13.05 -5.47 10.31
C LYS A 232 11.64 -6.03 10.16
N ASN A 233 11.55 -7.17 9.49
CA ASN A 233 10.29 -7.91 9.30
C ASN A 233 9.23 -7.17 8.49
N ILE A 234 9.61 -6.17 7.69
CA ILE A 234 8.77 -5.57 6.66
C ILE A 234 9.20 -6.14 5.31
N ASP A 235 8.24 -6.51 4.49
CA ASP A 235 8.50 -7.00 3.13
C ASP A 235 8.37 -5.86 2.09
N LEU A 236 7.46 -4.89 2.35
CA LEU A 236 7.17 -3.76 1.48
C LEU A 236 6.80 -2.50 2.27
N ILE A 237 7.43 -1.38 1.95
CA ILE A 237 6.95 -0.04 2.28
C ILE A 237 6.34 0.59 1.04
N ILE A 238 5.07 0.98 1.12
CA ILE A 238 4.39 1.83 0.14
C ILE A 238 4.43 3.25 0.69
N GLY A 239 5.20 4.12 0.03
CA GLY A 239 5.46 5.49 0.52
C GLY A 239 4.62 6.56 -0.17
N GLY A 240 4.51 7.72 0.49
CA GLY A 240 3.87 8.95 0.01
C GLY A 240 4.70 10.21 0.31
N HIS A 241 4.05 11.37 0.40
CA HIS A 241 4.55 12.68 0.81
C HIS A 241 5.56 13.36 -0.13
N SER A 242 6.62 12.70 -0.52
CA SER A 242 7.70 13.32 -1.32
C SER A 242 7.47 13.29 -2.83
N HIS A 243 6.32 12.79 -3.28
CA HIS A 243 5.93 12.69 -4.70
C HIS A 243 7.00 12.04 -5.59
N THR A 244 7.71 11.04 -5.06
CA THR A 244 8.84 10.42 -5.78
C THR A 244 8.33 9.43 -6.83
N PHE A 245 8.72 9.64 -8.09
CA PHE A 245 8.34 8.78 -9.21
C PHE A 245 9.35 7.64 -9.37
N LEU A 246 9.03 6.46 -8.86
CA LEU A 246 9.82 5.24 -9.06
C LEU A 246 9.20 4.40 -10.18
N LYS A 247 10.02 3.99 -11.14
CA LYS A 247 9.57 3.07 -12.22
C LYS A 247 9.41 1.63 -11.73
N LYS A 248 10.14 1.27 -10.69
CA LYS A 248 10.13 -0.02 -10.00
C LYS A 248 10.51 0.18 -8.54
N PRO A 249 10.14 -0.72 -7.64
CA PRO A 249 10.55 -0.65 -6.24
C PRO A 249 12.07 -0.60 -6.07
N THR A 250 12.51 0.14 -5.07
CA THR A 250 13.89 0.13 -4.59
C THR A 250 14.08 -1.02 -3.62
N VAL A 251 15.12 -1.82 -3.82
CA VAL A 251 15.52 -2.85 -2.85
C VAL A 251 16.43 -2.19 -1.81
N VAL A 252 16.08 -2.35 -0.53
CA VAL A 252 16.83 -1.80 0.60
C VAL A 252 17.20 -2.96 1.54
N LYS A 253 18.41 -2.91 2.10
CA LYS A 253 18.81 -3.79 3.20
C LYS A 253 18.27 -3.25 4.52
N ASN A 254 17.58 -4.11 5.26
CA ASN A 254 17.09 -3.80 6.61
C ASN A 254 18.22 -3.97 7.65
N ILE A 255 17.89 -3.78 8.94
CA ILE A 255 18.87 -3.87 10.03
C ILE A 255 19.49 -5.29 10.17
N ASP A 256 18.81 -6.33 9.71
CA ASP A 256 19.29 -7.73 9.71
C ASP A 256 19.89 -8.14 8.33
N ASP A 257 20.26 -7.16 7.48
CA ASP A 257 20.81 -7.34 6.11
C ASP A 257 19.89 -8.12 5.14
N GLN A 258 18.59 -8.18 5.43
CA GLN A 258 17.59 -8.79 4.56
C GLN A 258 17.04 -7.77 3.56
N ASN A 259 16.69 -8.22 2.36
CA ASN A 259 16.08 -7.38 1.35
C ASN A 259 14.62 -7.07 1.69
N MET A 260 14.24 -5.79 1.54
CA MET A 260 12.87 -5.33 1.55
C MET A 260 12.63 -4.34 0.41
N LEU A 261 11.39 -4.14 0.05
CA LEU A 261 11.00 -3.23 -1.03
C LEU A 261 10.50 -1.91 -0.47
N VAL A 262 10.88 -0.80 -1.14
CA VAL A 262 10.30 0.52 -0.94
C VAL A 262 9.79 1.03 -2.28
N ASN A 263 8.50 1.40 -2.37
CA ASN A 263 7.92 1.91 -3.59
C ASN A 263 7.10 3.18 -3.35
N GLN A 264 7.15 4.10 -4.33
CA GLN A 264 6.33 5.30 -4.40
C GLN A 264 6.08 5.63 -5.88
N VAL A 265 4.88 6.10 -6.25
CA VAL A 265 4.49 6.24 -7.67
C VAL A 265 4.20 7.68 -8.10
N GLY A 266 4.83 8.62 -7.43
CA GLY A 266 4.67 10.05 -7.72
C GLY A 266 3.46 10.64 -7.02
N CYS A 267 2.61 11.35 -7.76
CA CYS A 267 1.43 12.01 -7.21
C CYS A 267 0.32 12.13 -8.25
N TRP A 268 -0.85 12.68 -7.82
CA TRP A 268 -2.00 13.03 -8.66
C TRP A 268 -2.65 11.86 -9.38
N GLY A 269 -2.35 10.64 -8.95
CA GLY A 269 -2.89 9.43 -9.56
C GLY A 269 -2.56 9.25 -11.04
N VAL A 270 -1.44 9.85 -11.52
CA VAL A 270 -0.94 9.65 -12.89
C VAL A 270 -0.28 8.30 -13.09
N ASN A 271 0.15 7.68 -12.00
CA ASN A 271 0.66 6.32 -11.97
C ASN A 271 -0.04 5.49 -10.88
N MET A 272 0.00 4.18 -11.08
CA MET A 272 -0.37 3.17 -10.08
C MET A 272 0.78 2.18 -9.92
N GLY A 273 1.13 1.84 -8.70
CA GLY A 273 2.09 0.79 -8.41
C GLY A 273 1.43 -0.58 -8.48
N LYS A 274 2.13 -1.55 -9.05
CA LYS A 274 1.76 -2.97 -9.05
C LYS A 274 2.95 -3.78 -8.60
N ILE A 275 2.77 -4.57 -7.55
CA ILE A 275 3.80 -5.46 -7.01
C ILE A 275 3.20 -6.85 -6.87
N ASP A 276 3.78 -7.83 -7.54
CA ASP A 276 3.42 -9.23 -7.42
C ASP A 276 4.39 -9.91 -6.45
N PHE A 277 3.86 -10.59 -5.44
CA PHE A 277 4.57 -11.50 -4.55
C PHE A 277 4.19 -12.92 -4.91
N ILE A 278 5.19 -13.76 -5.16
CA ILE A 278 5.03 -15.16 -5.52
C ILE A 278 5.65 -16.01 -4.39
N PHE A 279 4.85 -16.88 -3.82
CA PHE A 279 5.20 -17.79 -2.75
C PHE A 279 5.35 -19.21 -3.32
N ASP A 280 6.48 -19.83 -3.07
CA ASP A 280 6.66 -21.26 -3.34
C ASP A 280 6.03 -22.13 -2.25
N GLU A 281 6.13 -23.47 -2.37
CA GLU A 281 5.60 -24.42 -1.40
C GLU A 281 6.24 -24.30 0.00
N GLN A 282 7.47 -23.80 0.07
CA GLN A 282 8.22 -23.55 1.31
C GLN A 282 7.97 -22.15 1.84
N LYS A 283 7.06 -21.37 1.21
CA LYS A 283 6.75 -19.97 1.51
C LYS A 283 7.94 -19.02 1.31
N ASN A 284 8.93 -19.38 0.49
CA ASN A 284 9.92 -18.41 0.04
C ASN A 284 9.25 -17.41 -0.90
N ILE A 285 9.62 -16.14 -0.74
CA ILE A 285 8.98 -15.02 -1.44
C ILE A 285 9.92 -14.51 -2.54
N SER A 286 9.41 -14.47 -3.76
CA SER A 286 9.98 -13.65 -4.83
C SER A 286 9.01 -12.51 -5.17
N SER A 287 9.54 -11.40 -5.67
CA SER A 287 8.71 -10.23 -5.96
C SER A 287 9.10 -9.54 -7.26
N LYS A 288 8.10 -8.95 -7.92
CA LYS A 288 8.28 -8.12 -9.11
C LYS A 288 7.34 -6.92 -9.04
N GLY A 289 7.90 -5.73 -9.15
CA GLY A 289 7.13 -4.49 -9.11
C GLY A 289 7.36 -3.59 -10.31
N THR A 290 6.35 -2.81 -10.65
CA THR A 290 6.36 -1.80 -11.72
C THR A 290 5.42 -0.66 -11.40
N SER A 291 5.67 0.49 -12.02
CA SER A 291 4.74 1.63 -12.08
C SER A 291 4.02 1.60 -13.42
N ILE A 292 2.70 1.74 -13.40
CA ILE A 292 1.81 1.72 -14.57
C ILE A 292 1.22 3.11 -14.73
N ILE A 293 1.28 3.67 -15.93
CA ILE A 293 0.65 4.96 -16.25
C ILE A 293 -0.88 4.77 -16.33
N VAL A 294 -1.61 5.69 -15.69
CA VAL A 294 -3.08 5.72 -15.65
C VAL A 294 -3.66 6.56 -16.79
#